data_848bbcf28c85108a227fb0d14570b1c7
#
_entry.id   848bbcf28c85108a227fb0d14570b1c7
#
_cell.length_a   1.000
_cell.length_b   1.000
_cell.length_c   1.000
_cell.angle_alpha   90.00
_cell.angle_beta   90.00
_cell.angle_gamma   90.00
#
_symmetry.space_group_name_H-M   'P 1'
#
loop_
_entity.id
_entity.type
_entity.pdbx_description
1 polymer ?
#
loop_
_entity_poly.entity_id
_entity_poly.type
_entity_poly.pdbx_seq_one_letter_code
_entity_poly.pdbx_strand_id
1 'polypeptide(L)'
;MNEVFLTIFFISLLLFLLGSGVWVALSMIAVSAIGMMLFTTRPVGDAMATTIWGTSSSWTLTALPLFVWMGEILFRTKLSENLFKGLSPWLSKLPGGLIHVNVVGCGLFAAISGSSAATVATVGKMSIPELRKRKYPEKILLGSLAGSGTLGLLIPPSIILIIYGVTIEDSIAKLFMAGILPGIMLAVIFMLYVVIWSTINKKQMPTISENFSFLEKIKQSKQLLPVVLLITAVIGSIYTGIATATEAASLGVVGALILSLFQGTLNKNSFKLSLLGATKTSCMIAFILAGSTFLSLAMGFTGLPRNLAIWIQELNLSPYMLIFILTIF
;
A
#
# COMPACT_ATOMS: atom_id res chain seq x y z
N MET A 1 25.05 -8.50 -29.45
CA MET A 1 24.18 -9.64 -29.10
C MET A 1 22.76 -9.18 -29.31
N ASN A 2 21.87 -10.03 -29.81
CA ASN A 2 20.50 -9.58 -30.14
C ASN A 2 19.76 -9.16 -28.86
N GLU A 3 19.34 -7.91 -28.73
CA GLU A 3 18.68 -7.32 -27.57
C GLU A 3 17.37 -8.04 -27.23
N VAL A 4 16.67 -8.44 -28.31
CA VAL A 4 15.44 -9.25 -28.20
C VAL A 4 15.72 -10.58 -27.52
N PHE A 5 16.86 -11.22 -27.84
CA PHE A 5 17.25 -12.47 -27.18
C PHE A 5 17.52 -12.27 -25.69
N LEU A 6 18.23 -11.21 -25.29
CA LEU A 6 18.48 -10.90 -23.88
C LEU A 6 17.18 -10.64 -23.13
N THR A 7 16.29 -9.84 -23.70
CA THR A 7 14.99 -9.53 -23.10
C THR A 7 14.17 -10.81 -22.90
N ILE A 8 14.07 -11.63 -23.94
CA ILE A 8 13.33 -12.91 -23.86
C ILE A 8 13.97 -13.83 -22.82
N PHE A 9 15.30 -13.90 -22.77
CA PHE A 9 16.03 -14.70 -21.80
C PHE A 9 15.71 -14.29 -20.36
N PHE A 10 15.85 -13.00 -20.01
CA PHE A 10 15.57 -12.51 -18.65
C PHE A 10 14.10 -12.73 -18.26
N ILE A 11 13.16 -12.41 -19.15
CA ILE A 11 11.74 -12.58 -18.87
C ILE A 11 11.36 -14.06 -18.75
N SER A 12 11.79 -14.91 -19.70
CA SER A 12 11.43 -16.32 -19.69
C SER A 12 12.02 -17.06 -18.49
N LEU A 13 13.28 -16.77 -18.12
CA LEU A 13 13.92 -17.36 -16.95
C LEU A 13 13.24 -16.90 -15.65
N LEU A 14 12.88 -15.61 -15.56
CA LEU A 14 12.16 -15.09 -14.42
C LEU A 14 10.78 -15.75 -14.28
N LEU A 15 10.01 -15.82 -15.37
CA LEU A 15 8.70 -16.45 -15.37
C LEU A 15 8.77 -17.95 -15.07
N PHE A 16 9.80 -18.63 -15.57
CA PHE A 16 10.04 -20.04 -15.28
C PHE A 16 10.29 -20.28 -13.79
N LEU A 17 11.17 -19.49 -13.16
CA LEU A 17 11.48 -19.61 -11.73
C LEU A 17 10.26 -19.25 -10.87
N LEU A 18 9.54 -18.20 -11.21
CA LEU A 18 8.31 -17.82 -10.50
C LEU A 18 7.22 -18.90 -10.66
N GLY A 19 7.05 -19.42 -11.88
CA GLY A 19 6.08 -20.49 -12.16
C GLY A 19 6.41 -21.81 -11.48
N SER A 20 7.69 -22.08 -11.20
CA SER A 20 8.13 -23.23 -10.40
C SER A 20 7.96 -23.05 -8.88
N GLY A 21 7.44 -21.91 -8.43
CA GLY A 21 7.17 -21.65 -7.01
C GLY A 21 8.37 -21.13 -6.21
N VAL A 22 9.44 -20.70 -6.86
CA VAL A 22 10.59 -20.08 -6.20
C VAL A 22 10.18 -18.67 -5.71
N TRP A 23 10.62 -18.28 -4.53
CA TRP A 23 10.33 -16.96 -3.97
C TRP A 23 10.82 -15.84 -4.89
N VAL A 24 10.02 -14.79 -5.02
CA VAL A 24 10.26 -13.66 -5.93
C VAL A 24 11.68 -13.10 -5.81
N ALA A 25 12.13 -12.81 -4.59
CA ALA A 25 13.47 -12.30 -4.34
C ALA A 25 14.58 -13.23 -4.81
N LEU A 26 14.44 -14.55 -4.53
CA LEU A 26 15.40 -15.56 -4.96
C LEU A 26 15.40 -15.71 -6.48
N SER A 27 14.23 -15.67 -7.13
CA SER A 27 14.11 -15.70 -8.58
C SER A 27 14.84 -14.52 -9.21
N MET A 28 14.65 -13.30 -8.69
CA MET A 28 15.34 -12.11 -9.17
C MET A 28 16.86 -12.22 -9.00
N ILE A 29 17.34 -12.68 -7.83
CA ILE A 29 18.76 -12.87 -7.56
C ILE A 29 19.35 -13.92 -8.50
N ALA A 30 18.67 -15.06 -8.68
CA ALA A 30 19.14 -16.15 -9.54
C ALA A 30 19.20 -15.71 -11.00
N VAL A 31 18.16 -15.04 -11.52
CA VAL A 31 18.14 -14.49 -12.89
C VAL A 31 19.27 -13.50 -13.11
N SER A 32 19.51 -12.62 -12.13
CA SER A 32 20.59 -11.63 -12.18
C SER A 32 21.96 -12.29 -12.20
N ALA A 33 22.19 -13.25 -11.31
CA ALA A 33 23.46 -13.97 -11.24
C ALA A 33 23.73 -14.76 -12.53
N ILE A 34 22.76 -15.51 -13.03
CA ILE A 34 22.88 -16.28 -14.28
C ILE A 34 23.09 -15.34 -15.46
N GLY A 35 22.31 -14.25 -15.56
CA GLY A 35 22.46 -13.26 -16.61
C GLY A 35 23.83 -12.61 -16.61
N MET A 36 24.35 -12.22 -15.43
CA MET A 36 25.71 -11.67 -15.33
C MET A 36 26.78 -12.70 -15.70
N MET A 37 26.66 -13.94 -15.25
CA MET A 37 27.64 -15.01 -15.58
C MET A 37 27.71 -15.30 -17.08
N LEU A 38 26.58 -15.25 -17.78
CA LEU A 38 26.51 -15.59 -19.19
C LEU A 38 26.85 -14.42 -20.14
N PHE A 39 26.50 -13.19 -19.73
CA PHE A 39 26.52 -12.06 -20.66
C PHE A 39 27.48 -10.92 -20.24
N THR A 40 28.16 -11.03 -19.12
CA THR A 40 29.11 -10.00 -18.65
C THR A 40 30.39 -10.63 -18.13
N THR A 41 31.47 -9.83 -18.09
CA THR A 41 32.76 -10.22 -17.49
C THR A 41 32.92 -9.70 -16.06
N ARG A 42 31.84 -9.10 -15.49
CA ARG A 42 31.90 -8.50 -14.16
C ARG A 42 31.81 -9.57 -13.07
N PRO A 43 32.50 -9.41 -11.92
CA PRO A 43 32.44 -10.35 -10.83
C PRO A 43 31.03 -10.32 -10.18
N VAL A 44 30.30 -11.42 -10.32
CA VAL A 44 28.91 -11.53 -9.85
C VAL A 44 28.79 -11.38 -8.34
N GLY A 45 29.71 -12.02 -7.57
CA GLY A 45 29.70 -11.98 -6.11
C GLY A 45 29.87 -10.59 -5.54
N ASP A 46 30.86 -9.83 -6.05
CA ASP A 46 31.12 -8.47 -5.58
C ASP A 46 29.96 -7.53 -5.95
N ALA A 47 29.44 -7.64 -7.17
CA ALA A 47 28.29 -6.88 -7.62
C ALA A 47 27.04 -7.16 -6.77
N MET A 48 26.78 -8.42 -6.44
CA MET A 48 25.67 -8.82 -5.58
C MET A 48 25.86 -8.28 -4.15
N ALA A 49 27.05 -8.49 -3.56
CA ALA A 49 27.31 -8.07 -2.19
C ALA A 49 27.22 -6.54 -2.01
N THR A 50 27.82 -5.77 -2.92
CA THR A 50 27.79 -4.30 -2.86
C THR A 50 26.39 -3.75 -3.08
N THR A 51 25.61 -4.33 -3.99
CA THR A 51 24.24 -3.88 -4.27
C THR A 51 23.30 -4.20 -3.13
N ILE A 52 23.35 -5.42 -2.61
CA ILE A 52 22.50 -5.84 -1.47
C ILE A 52 22.85 -5.00 -0.24
N TRP A 53 24.13 -4.80 0.04
CA TRP A 53 24.57 -3.96 1.14
C TRP A 53 24.10 -2.51 0.98
N GLY A 54 24.33 -1.89 -0.18
CA GLY A 54 23.93 -0.52 -0.45
C GLY A 54 22.44 -0.30 -0.26
N THR A 55 21.59 -1.20 -0.78
CA THR A 55 20.14 -1.14 -0.62
C THR A 55 19.72 -1.33 0.85
N SER A 56 20.30 -2.33 1.53
CA SER A 56 19.88 -2.69 2.89
C SER A 56 20.38 -1.70 3.96
N SER A 57 21.47 -0.99 3.72
CA SER A 57 22.06 0.00 4.65
C SER A 57 21.47 1.41 4.49
N SER A 58 20.52 1.61 3.58
CA SER A 58 19.87 2.91 3.36
C SER A 58 19.10 3.35 4.60
N TRP A 59 19.45 4.52 5.16
CA TRP A 59 18.75 5.12 6.29
C TRP A 59 17.26 5.38 6.00
N THR A 60 16.97 5.79 4.78
CA THR A 60 15.61 6.08 4.31
C THR A 60 14.71 4.85 4.37
N LEU A 61 15.28 3.64 4.19
CA LEU A 61 14.55 2.39 4.28
C LEU A 61 14.03 2.11 5.70
N THR A 62 14.62 2.72 6.74
CA THR A 62 14.19 2.55 8.14
C THR A 62 12.75 3.03 8.39
N ALA A 63 12.24 3.96 7.59
CA ALA A 63 10.84 4.38 7.67
C ALA A 63 9.87 3.22 7.42
N LEU A 64 10.23 2.26 6.53
CA LEU A 64 9.38 1.14 6.15
C LEU A 64 9.00 0.23 7.34
N PRO A 65 9.95 -0.38 8.10
CA PRO A 65 9.59 -1.25 9.22
C PRO A 65 8.82 -0.51 10.32
N LEU A 66 9.07 0.77 10.51
CA LEU A 66 8.38 1.58 11.52
C LEU A 66 6.92 1.84 11.12
N PHE A 67 6.62 2.24 9.88
CA PHE A 67 5.24 2.39 9.41
C PHE A 67 4.50 1.06 9.39
N VAL A 68 5.15 -0.02 8.95
CA VAL A 68 4.56 -1.37 8.99
C VAL A 68 4.22 -1.76 10.42
N TRP A 69 5.11 -1.49 11.38
CA TRP A 69 4.86 -1.82 12.79
C TRP A 69 3.75 -0.96 13.40
N MET A 70 3.70 0.33 13.10
CA MET A 70 2.57 1.19 13.47
C MET A 70 1.24 0.59 12.99
N GLY A 71 1.17 0.18 11.72
CA GLY A 71 0.01 -0.48 11.14
C GLY A 71 -0.34 -1.80 11.84
N GLU A 72 0.64 -2.65 12.15
CA GLU A 72 0.47 -3.92 12.84
C GLU A 72 -0.02 -3.77 14.29
N ILE A 73 0.41 -2.71 15.00
CA ILE A 73 -0.09 -2.39 16.33
C ILE A 73 -1.57 -2.02 16.22
N LEU A 74 -1.90 -1.07 15.37
CA LEU A 74 -3.26 -0.54 15.22
C LEU A 74 -4.24 -1.59 14.66
N PHE A 75 -3.77 -2.50 13.82
CA PHE A 75 -4.54 -3.66 13.34
C PHE A 75 -5.09 -4.53 14.48
N ARG A 76 -4.38 -4.59 15.61
CA ARG A 76 -4.75 -5.40 16.79
C ARG A 76 -5.57 -4.64 17.84
N THR A 77 -5.87 -3.38 17.57
CA THR A 77 -6.75 -2.56 18.40
C THR A 77 -8.22 -2.72 18.00
N LYS A 78 -9.12 -2.06 18.74
CA LYS A 78 -10.56 -1.98 18.39
C LYS A 78 -10.85 -1.00 17.25
N LEU A 79 -9.82 -0.66 16.47
CA LEU A 79 -9.90 0.38 15.45
C LEU A 79 -10.96 0.07 14.38
N SER A 80 -10.97 -1.15 13.84
CA SER A 80 -11.94 -1.53 12.80
C SER A 80 -13.38 -1.38 13.27
N GLU A 81 -13.64 -1.79 14.51
CA GLU A 81 -14.96 -1.66 15.14
C GLU A 81 -15.36 -0.21 15.33
N ASN A 82 -14.43 0.60 15.81
CA ASN A 82 -14.64 2.03 16.01
C ASN A 82 -14.82 2.77 14.68
N LEU A 83 -14.10 2.39 13.63
CA LEU A 83 -14.27 2.94 12.29
C LEU A 83 -15.69 2.70 11.75
N PHE A 84 -16.16 1.45 11.82
CA PHE A 84 -17.50 1.14 11.35
C PHE A 84 -18.58 1.90 12.12
N LYS A 85 -18.53 1.85 13.45
CA LYS A 85 -19.49 2.55 14.32
C LYS A 85 -19.48 4.06 14.11
N GLY A 86 -18.30 4.65 14.00
CA GLY A 86 -18.15 6.10 13.85
C GLY A 86 -18.54 6.64 12.47
N LEU A 87 -18.36 5.85 11.41
CA LEU A 87 -18.66 6.26 10.03
C LEU A 87 -20.12 5.96 9.63
N SER A 88 -20.71 4.87 10.14
CA SER A 88 -22.05 4.42 9.76
C SER A 88 -23.13 5.50 9.84
N PRO A 89 -23.21 6.33 10.90
CA PRO A 89 -24.25 7.35 11.02
C PRO A 89 -24.18 8.46 9.98
N TRP A 90 -22.99 8.72 9.44
CA TRP A 90 -22.78 9.76 8.44
C TRP A 90 -23.08 9.28 7.03
N LEU A 91 -22.72 8.03 6.76
CA LEU A 91 -22.75 7.45 5.42
C LEU A 91 -24.05 6.71 5.12
N SER A 92 -24.81 6.30 6.14
CA SER A 92 -26.06 5.53 5.98
C SER A 92 -27.12 6.21 5.11
N LYS A 93 -27.15 7.54 5.05
CA LYS A 93 -28.15 8.29 4.26
C LYS A 93 -27.78 8.46 2.79
N LEU A 94 -26.53 8.15 2.41
CA LEU A 94 -26.11 8.24 1.00
C LEU A 94 -26.72 7.09 0.18
N PRO A 95 -26.99 7.29 -1.12
CA PRO A 95 -27.36 6.18 -2.01
C PRO A 95 -26.25 5.13 -2.01
N GLY A 96 -26.55 3.87 -1.63
CA GLY A 96 -25.55 2.86 -1.36
C GLY A 96 -25.32 2.59 0.12
N GLY A 97 -25.75 3.50 1.00
CA GLY A 97 -25.76 3.30 2.44
C GLY A 97 -24.41 2.91 3.02
N LEU A 98 -24.40 1.84 3.81
CA LEU A 98 -23.21 1.41 4.55
C LEU A 98 -22.09 0.84 3.67
N ILE A 99 -22.29 0.63 2.36
CA ILE A 99 -21.19 0.25 1.43
C ILE A 99 -20.13 1.35 1.38
N HIS A 100 -20.53 2.62 1.54
CA HIS A 100 -19.58 3.73 1.62
C HIS A 100 -18.61 3.63 2.80
N VAL A 101 -18.99 2.89 3.86
CA VAL A 101 -18.10 2.62 4.99
C VAL A 101 -16.89 1.79 4.55
N ASN A 102 -17.03 0.91 3.56
CA ASN A 102 -15.88 0.19 3.00
C ASN A 102 -14.90 1.19 2.37
N VAL A 103 -15.38 2.15 1.57
CA VAL A 103 -14.51 3.10 0.88
C VAL A 103 -13.81 4.04 1.86
N VAL A 104 -14.59 4.73 2.70
CA VAL A 104 -14.04 5.69 3.66
C VAL A 104 -13.22 4.98 4.74
N GLY A 105 -13.70 3.83 5.23
CA GLY A 105 -12.98 3.00 6.19
C GLY A 105 -11.65 2.48 5.65
N CYS A 106 -11.62 2.02 4.39
CA CYS A 106 -10.38 1.65 3.72
C CYS A 106 -9.45 2.85 3.55
N GLY A 107 -9.97 4.02 3.18
CA GLY A 107 -9.16 5.25 3.07
C GLY A 107 -8.50 5.64 4.39
N LEU A 108 -9.25 5.64 5.48
CA LEU A 108 -8.72 5.93 6.82
C LEU A 108 -7.74 4.86 7.31
N PHE A 109 -8.05 3.58 7.06
CA PHE A 109 -7.15 2.50 7.45
C PHE A 109 -5.91 2.44 6.57
N ALA A 110 -6.03 2.81 5.30
CA ALA A 110 -4.90 2.97 4.37
C ALA A 110 -3.86 3.96 4.90
N ALA A 111 -4.33 5.11 5.42
CA ALA A 111 -3.49 6.13 6.05
C ALA A 111 -2.78 5.67 7.34
N ILE A 112 -2.99 4.44 7.76
CA ILE A 112 -2.36 3.85 8.95
C ILE A 112 -1.45 2.69 8.56
N SER A 113 -1.98 1.77 7.73
CA SER A 113 -1.31 0.50 7.43
C SER A 113 -0.37 0.58 6.24
N GLY A 114 -0.62 1.52 5.32
CA GLY A 114 0.10 1.62 4.05
C GLY A 114 0.04 0.37 3.18
N SER A 115 -0.79 -0.61 3.53
CA SER A 115 -0.88 -1.93 2.89
C SER A 115 -2.30 -2.23 2.43
N SER A 116 -2.48 -2.51 1.14
CA SER A 116 -3.79 -2.88 0.58
C SER A 116 -4.34 -4.15 1.20
N ALA A 117 -3.51 -5.18 1.37
CA ALA A 117 -3.93 -6.46 1.94
C ALA A 117 -4.38 -6.31 3.40
N ALA A 118 -3.60 -5.58 4.22
CA ALA A 118 -3.95 -5.31 5.61
C ALA A 118 -5.24 -4.47 5.71
N THR A 119 -5.40 -3.49 4.82
CA THR A 119 -6.60 -2.64 4.75
C THR A 119 -7.85 -3.47 4.45
N VAL A 120 -7.83 -4.28 3.40
CA VAL A 120 -8.95 -5.16 3.03
C VAL A 120 -9.27 -6.16 4.14
N ALA A 121 -8.26 -6.80 4.69
CA ALA A 121 -8.45 -7.79 5.76
C ALA A 121 -9.08 -7.17 7.01
N THR A 122 -8.65 -5.97 7.39
CA THR A 122 -9.11 -5.29 8.60
C THR A 122 -10.53 -4.76 8.45
N VAL A 123 -10.77 -3.98 7.40
CA VAL A 123 -12.08 -3.40 7.14
C VAL A 123 -13.08 -4.50 6.81
N GLY A 124 -12.67 -5.50 6.02
CA GLY A 124 -13.51 -6.63 5.63
C GLY A 124 -13.93 -7.50 6.80
N LYS A 125 -13.05 -7.77 7.76
CA LYS A 125 -13.36 -8.56 8.97
C LYS A 125 -14.60 -8.02 9.69
N MET A 126 -14.82 -6.72 9.63
CA MET A 126 -15.92 -6.08 10.31
C MET A 126 -17.08 -5.76 9.37
N SER A 127 -16.81 -5.19 8.21
CA SER A 127 -17.86 -4.74 7.30
C SER A 127 -18.62 -5.92 6.66
N ILE A 128 -17.93 -7.01 6.33
CA ILE A 128 -18.56 -8.16 5.63
C ILE A 128 -19.69 -8.77 6.46
N PRO A 129 -19.47 -9.18 7.75
CA PRO A 129 -20.54 -9.76 8.57
C PRO A 129 -21.70 -8.78 8.78
N GLU A 130 -21.38 -7.51 9.01
CA GLU A 130 -22.41 -6.49 9.29
C GLU A 130 -23.27 -6.16 8.06
N LEU A 131 -22.65 -6.04 6.90
CA LEU A 131 -23.35 -5.79 5.64
C LEU A 131 -24.16 -7.02 5.18
N ARG A 132 -23.63 -8.24 5.39
CA ARG A 132 -24.38 -9.49 5.14
C ARG A 132 -25.60 -9.61 6.02
N LYS A 133 -25.48 -9.34 7.32
CA LYS A 133 -26.61 -9.31 8.26
C LYS A 133 -27.71 -8.37 7.82
N ARG A 134 -27.33 -7.25 7.18
CA ARG A 134 -28.25 -6.24 6.63
C ARG A 134 -28.70 -6.53 5.20
N LYS A 135 -28.36 -7.71 4.67
CA LYS A 135 -28.78 -8.20 3.32
C LYS A 135 -28.30 -7.33 2.15
N TYR A 136 -27.11 -6.74 2.27
CA TYR A 136 -26.47 -6.07 1.12
C TYR A 136 -26.03 -7.09 0.05
N PRO A 137 -26.13 -6.75 -1.26
CA PRO A 137 -25.72 -7.67 -2.34
C PRO A 137 -24.21 -7.96 -2.27
N GLU A 138 -23.85 -9.25 -2.32
CA GLU A 138 -22.45 -9.73 -2.21
C GLU A 138 -21.53 -9.07 -3.24
N LYS A 139 -21.98 -8.90 -4.49
CA LYS A 139 -21.15 -8.35 -5.57
C LYS A 139 -20.63 -6.96 -5.25
N ILE A 140 -21.51 -6.04 -4.82
CA ILE A 140 -21.09 -4.67 -4.51
C ILE A 140 -20.37 -4.60 -3.17
N LEU A 141 -20.73 -5.45 -2.20
CA LEU A 141 -20.07 -5.55 -0.92
C LEU A 141 -18.59 -5.93 -1.09
N LEU A 142 -18.33 -7.05 -1.77
CA LEU A 142 -16.97 -7.54 -1.98
C LEU A 142 -16.20 -6.68 -2.99
N GLY A 143 -16.86 -6.24 -4.07
CA GLY A 143 -16.26 -5.39 -5.09
C GLY A 143 -15.83 -4.02 -4.54
N SER A 144 -16.68 -3.38 -3.72
CA SER A 144 -16.31 -2.11 -3.08
C SER A 144 -15.15 -2.26 -2.10
N LEU A 145 -15.11 -3.36 -1.36
CA LEU A 145 -14.02 -3.63 -0.42
C LEU A 145 -12.70 -3.93 -1.15
N ALA A 146 -12.74 -4.75 -2.19
CA ALA A 146 -11.56 -5.08 -2.99
C ALA A 146 -11.01 -3.83 -3.70
N GLY A 147 -11.88 -3.05 -4.34
CA GLY A 147 -11.48 -1.78 -4.96
C GLY A 147 -10.93 -0.78 -3.96
N SER A 148 -11.66 -0.51 -2.88
CA SER A 148 -11.22 0.48 -1.87
C SER A 148 -9.94 0.08 -1.15
N GLY A 149 -9.64 -1.22 -1.06
CA GLY A 149 -8.38 -1.70 -0.48
C GLY A 149 -7.16 -1.17 -1.22
N THR A 150 -7.27 -0.89 -2.52
CA THR A 150 -6.16 -0.33 -3.31
C THR A 150 -5.79 1.10 -2.89
N LEU A 151 -6.64 1.80 -2.14
CA LEU A 151 -6.32 3.10 -1.56
C LEU A 151 -5.06 3.05 -0.67
N GLY A 152 -4.74 1.88 -0.09
CA GLY A 152 -3.51 1.67 0.68
C GLY A 152 -2.21 1.82 -0.12
N LEU A 153 -2.28 1.85 -1.45
CA LEU A 153 -1.12 2.11 -2.31
C LEU A 153 -0.86 3.61 -2.51
N LEU A 154 -1.92 4.44 -2.44
CA LEU A 154 -1.87 5.87 -2.78
C LEU A 154 -1.94 6.78 -1.55
N ILE A 155 -2.81 6.46 -0.58
CA ILE A 155 -3.00 7.32 0.60
C ILE A 155 -1.81 7.16 1.55
N PRO A 156 -1.08 8.25 1.86
CA PRO A 156 0.06 8.20 2.78
C PRO A 156 -0.35 7.92 4.24
N PRO A 157 0.58 7.29 5.02
CA PRO A 157 1.83 6.70 4.60
C PRO A 157 1.63 5.38 3.82
N SER A 158 2.23 5.27 2.64
CA SER A 158 2.11 4.10 1.78
C SER A 158 3.45 3.37 1.66
N ILE A 159 3.42 2.05 1.85
CA ILE A 159 4.61 1.18 1.71
C ILE A 159 5.17 1.29 0.28
N ILE A 160 4.31 1.34 -0.73
CA ILE A 160 4.73 1.44 -2.14
C ILE A 160 5.43 2.77 -2.42
N LEU A 161 4.92 3.89 -1.89
CA LEU A 161 5.55 5.18 -2.05
C LEU A 161 6.91 5.27 -1.33
N ILE A 162 7.06 4.59 -0.18
CA ILE A 162 8.35 4.48 0.51
C ILE A 162 9.34 3.69 -0.35
N ILE A 163 8.94 2.51 -0.84
CA ILE A 163 9.76 1.67 -1.71
C ILE A 163 10.19 2.44 -2.97
N TYR A 164 9.25 3.11 -3.60
CA TYR A 164 9.51 3.90 -4.79
C TYR A 164 10.51 5.02 -4.50
N GLY A 165 10.31 5.79 -3.43
CA GLY A 165 11.22 6.86 -3.02
C GLY A 165 12.64 6.38 -2.72
N VAL A 166 12.77 5.22 -2.06
CA VAL A 166 14.09 4.58 -1.81
C VAL A 166 14.74 4.14 -3.12
N THR A 167 13.96 3.58 -4.05
CA THR A 167 14.48 3.03 -5.32
C THR A 167 14.98 4.13 -6.27
N ILE A 168 14.26 5.27 -6.33
CA ILE A 168 14.62 6.39 -7.21
C ILE A 168 15.44 7.48 -6.49
N GLU A 169 15.78 7.24 -5.22
CA GLU A 169 16.53 8.18 -4.36
C GLU A 169 15.86 9.56 -4.24
N ASP A 170 14.51 9.61 -4.22
CA ASP A 170 13.75 10.85 -4.05
C ASP A 170 13.10 10.93 -2.65
N SER A 171 12.65 12.13 -2.30
CA SER A 171 12.06 12.42 -1.00
C SER A 171 10.72 11.71 -0.80
N ILE A 172 10.65 10.81 0.20
CA ILE A 172 9.42 10.15 0.62
C ILE A 172 8.34 11.17 1.00
N ALA A 173 8.72 12.28 1.63
CA ALA A 173 7.79 13.35 2.01
C ALA A 173 7.11 13.97 0.77
N LYS A 174 7.87 14.25 -0.30
CA LYS A 174 7.32 14.75 -1.57
C LYS A 174 6.37 13.74 -2.22
N LEU A 175 6.74 12.46 -2.20
CA LEU A 175 5.89 11.39 -2.75
C LEU A 175 4.59 11.24 -1.95
N PHE A 176 4.66 11.36 -0.64
CA PHE A 176 3.47 11.35 0.22
C PHE A 176 2.55 12.54 -0.09
N MET A 177 3.09 13.75 -0.26
CA MET A 177 2.30 14.90 -0.68
C MET A 177 1.64 14.67 -2.05
N ALA A 178 2.37 14.13 -3.01
CA ALA A 178 1.87 13.84 -4.34
C ALA A 178 0.75 12.76 -4.33
N GLY A 179 0.79 11.80 -3.40
CA GLY A 179 -0.17 10.70 -3.30
C GLY A 179 -1.55 11.10 -2.76
N ILE A 180 -1.67 12.22 -2.03
CA ILE A 180 -2.95 12.60 -1.40
C ILE A 180 -4.03 12.87 -2.43
N LEU A 181 -3.76 13.77 -3.37
CA LEU A 181 -4.77 14.19 -4.35
C LEU A 181 -5.28 13.02 -5.20
N PRO A 182 -4.42 12.18 -5.79
CA PRO A 182 -4.86 10.97 -6.47
C PRO A 182 -5.61 9.99 -5.56
N GLY A 183 -5.18 9.84 -4.31
CA GLY A 183 -5.84 8.98 -3.32
C GLY A 183 -7.26 9.43 -3.00
N ILE A 184 -7.46 10.74 -2.75
CA ILE A 184 -8.79 11.33 -2.54
C ILE A 184 -9.64 11.20 -3.80
N MET A 185 -9.08 11.50 -4.98
CA MET A 185 -9.78 11.37 -6.26
C MET A 185 -10.28 9.94 -6.47
N LEU A 186 -9.44 8.94 -6.21
CA LEU A 186 -9.81 7.53 -6.35
C LEU A 186 -10.91 7.14 -5.34
N ALA A 187 -10.82 7.60 -4.09
CA ALA A 187 -11.87 7.37 -3.09
C ALA A 187 -13.21 7.97 -3.53
N VAL A 188 -13.22 9.19 -4.09
CA VAL A 188 -14.41 9.85 -4.63
C VAL A 188 -14.97 9.05 -5.81
N ILE A 189 -14.14 8.56 -6.72
CA ILE A 189 -14.56 7.74 -7.86
C ILE A 189 -15.23 6.45 -7.36
N PHE A 190 -14.66 5.76 -6.37
CA PHE A 190 -15.29 4.58 -5.77
C PHE A 190 -16.62 4.90 -5.10
N MET A 191 -16.72 6.03 -4.38
CA MET A 191 -17.98 6.47 -3.80
C MET A 191 -19.03 6.78 -4.87
N LEU A 192 -18.64 7.46 -5.95
CA LEU A 192 -19.52 7.74 -7.11
C LEU A 192 -20.00 6.45 -7.76
N TYR A 193 -19.10 5.49 -7.96
CA TYR A 193 -19.49 4.17 -8.48
C TYR A 193 -20.55 3.50 -7.60
N VAL A 194 -20.38 3.52 -6.29
CA VAL A 194 -21.36 2.97 -5.33
C VAL A 194 -22.70 3.69 -5.45
N VAL A 195 -22.70 5.03 -5.57
CA VAL A 195 -23.91 5.85 -5.76
C VAL A 195 -24.63 5.46 -7.05
N ILE A 196 -23.91 5.43 -8.18
CA ILE A 196 -24.46 5.10 -9.51
C ILE A 196 -25.04 3.69 -9.48
N TRP A 197 -24.24 2.71 -9.01
CA TRP A 197 -24.67 1.32 -8.96
C TRP A 197 -25.92 1.13 -8.09
N SER A 198 -25.99 1.77 -6.93
CA SER A 198 -27.12 1.65 -6.00
C SER A 198 -28.38 2.35 -6.52
N THR A 199 -28.23 3.44 -7.27
CA THR A 199 -29.38 4.13 -7.88
C THR A 199 -29.97 3.32 -9.04
N ILE A 200 -29.14 2.62 -9.81
CA ILE A 200 -29.61 1.71 -10.87
C ILE A 200 -30.26 0.46 -10.26
N ASN A 201 -29.68 -0.09 -9.18
CA ASN A 201 -30.12 -1.34 -8.56
C ASN A 201 -30.90 -1.14 -7.26
N LYS A 202 -31.75 -0.12 -7.17
CA LYS A 202 -32.51 0.22 -5.95
C LYS A 202 -33.26 -0.96 -5.33
N LYS A 203 -33.80 -1.86 -6.16
CA LYS A 203 -34.56 -3.04 -5.70
C LYS A 203 -33.70 -4.06 -4.92
N GLN A 204 -32.40 -4.05 -5.12
CA GLN A 204 -31.46 -4.96 -4.46
C GLN A 204 -30.89 -4.36 -3.17
N MET A 205 -31.07 -3.05 -2.95
CA MET A 205 -30.52 -2.36 -1.80
C MET A 205 -31.48 -2.45 -0.59
N PRO A 206 -30.95 -2.74 0.60
CA PRO A 206 -31.79 -2.76 1.80
C PRO A 206 -32.30 -1.35 2.14
N THR A 207 -33.54 -1.29 2.60
CA THR A 207 -34.12 -0.05 3.15
C THR A 207 -33.45 0.26 4.49
N ILE A 208 -32.72 1.37 4.58
CA ILE A 208 -32.08 1.80 5.81
C ILE A 208 -33.08 2.61 6.63
N SER A 209 -33.52 2.06 7.75
CA SER A 209 -34.45 2.70 8.67
C SER A 209 -33.78 3.41 9.87
N GLU A 210 -32.45 3.40 9.95
CA GLU A 210 -31.74 4.00 11.09
C GLU A 210 -31.64 5.52 10.94
N ASN A 211 -32.40 6.23 11.74
CA ASN A 211 -32.30 7.69 11.87
C ASN A 211 -31.47 8.06 13.09
N PHE A 212 -30.23 8.45 12.85
CA PHE A 212 -29.36 8.96 13.91
C PHE A 212 -29.58 10.46 14.12
N SER A 213 -29.75 10.87 15.37
CA SER A 213 -29.71 12.28 15.75
C SER A 213 -28.31 12.85 15.51
N PHE A 214 -28.22 14.17 15.32
CA PHE A 214 -26.92 14.84 15.15
C PHE A 214 -25.98 14.63 16.34
N LEU A 215 -26.52 14.64 17.56
CA LEU A 215 -25.77 14.37 18.78
C LEU A 215 -25.25 12.92 18.84
N GLU A 216 -26.04 11.95 18.38
CA GLU A 216 -25.60 10.55 18.29
C GLU A 216 -24.47 10.37 17.28
N LYS A 217 -24.55 11.06 16.12
CA LYS A 217 -23.48 11.06 15.14
C LYS A 217 -22.16 11.54 15.72
N ILE A 218 -22.17 12.70 16.42
CA ILE A 218 -20.98 13.24 17.08
C ILE A 218 -20.47 12.30 18.16
N LYS A 219 -21.38 11.73 18.98
CA LYS A 219 -21.00 10.79 20.06
C LYS A 219 -20.30 9.55 19.52
N GLN A 220 -20.80 8.99 18.43
CA GLN A 220 -20.17 7.82 17.79
C GLN A 220 -18.86 8.18 17.08
N SER A 221 -18.77 9.37 16.47
CA SER A 221 -17.54 9.84 15.83
C SER A 221 -16.40 10.10 16.82
N LYS A 222 -16.67 10.33 18.10
CA LYS A 222 -15.61 10.46 19.12
C LYS A 222 -14.69 9.24 19.18
N GLN A 223 -15.19 8.07 18.78
CA GLN A 223 -14.38 6.84 18.73
C GLN A 223 -13.30 6.87 17.63
N LEU A 224 -13.49 7.73 16.60
CA LEU A 224 -12.51 7.92 15.53
C LEU A 224 -11.40 8.92 15.90
N LEU A 225 -11.71 9.83 16.83
CA LEU A 225 -10.85 10.98 17.14
C LEU A 225 -9.41 10.60 17.47
N PRO A 226 -9.12 9.58 18.32
CA PRO A 226 -7.74 9.24 18.66
C PRO A 226 -6.91 8.82 17.45
N VAL A 227 -7.53 8.10 16.52
CA VAL A 227 -6.86 7.59 15.32
C VAL A 227 -6.68 8.70 14.30
N VAL A 228 -7.70 9.52 14.08
CA VAL A 228 -7.61 10.69 13.19
C VAL A 228 -6.53 11.65 13.69
N LEU A 229 -6.45 11.89 14.99
CA LEU A 229 -5.39 12.70 15.60
C LEU A 229 -4.00 12.09 15.35
N LEU A 230 -3.84 10.78 15.51
CA LEU A 230 -2.57 10.11 15.24
C LEU A 230 -2.16 10.28 13.76
N ILE A 231 -3.07 10.02 12.83
CA ILE A 231 -2.82 10.18 11.39
C ILE A 231 -2.44 11.63 11.09
N THR A 232 -3.21 12.59 11.61
CA THR A 232 -2.95 14.02 11.39
C THR A 232 -1.62 14.46 11.99
N ALA A 233 -1.25 13.94 13.16
CA ALA A 233 0.03 14.25 13.79
C ALA A 233 1.20 13.69 12.96
N VAL A 234 1.12 12.44 12.51
CA VAL A 234 2.18 11.80 11.71
C VAL A 234 2.32 12.48 10.35
N ILE A 235 1.23 12.60 9.59
CA ILE A 235 1.26 13.20 8.26
C ILE A 235 1.54 14.72 8.35
N GLY A 236 0.92 15.40 9.31
CA GLY A 236 1.11 16.82 9.54
C GLY A 236 2.55 17.17 9.89
N SER A 237 3.24 16.35 10.71
CA SER A 237 4.65 16.56 11.04
C SER A 237 5.58 16.48 9.83
N ILE A 238 5.25 15.59 8.87
CA ILE A 238 5.99 15.47 7.61
C ILE A 238 5.75 16.70 6.72
N TYR A 239 4.49 17.13 6.59
CA TYR A 239 4.12 18.21 5.66
C TYR A 239 4.55 19.60 6.13
N THR A 240 4.60 19.80 7.44
CA THR A 240 5.13 21.03 8.04
C THR A 240 6.67 21.06 8.06
N GLY A 241 7.33 19.96 7.65
CA GLY A 241 8.79 19.85 7.68
C GLY A 241 9.39 19.72 9.10
N ILE A 242 8.54 19.49 10.11
CA ILE A 242 9.00 19.32 11.52
C ILE A 242 9.71 17.99 11.69
N ALA A 243 9.24 16.95 10.98
CA ALA A 243 9.81 15.61 11.05
C ALA A 243 10.06 15.03 9.65
N THR A 244 11.14 14.28 9.51
CA THR A 244 11.39 13.42 8.37
C THR A 244 10.42 12.23 8.38
N ALA A 245 10.31 11.52 7.27
CA ALA A 245 9.44 10.34 7.18
C ALA A 245 9.79 9.27 8.24
N THR A 246 11.08 9.08 8.55
CA THR A 246 11.56 8.12 9.55
C THR A 246 11.22 8.56 10.99
N GLU A 247 11.41 9.84 11.31
CA GLU A 247 11.04 10.41 12.61
C GLU A 247 9.53 10.36 12.83
N ALA A 248 8.74 10.76 11.83
CA ALA A 248 7.28 10.68 11.87
C ALA A 248 6.78 9.24 12.04
N ALA A 249 7.43 8.26 11.40
CA ALA A 249 7.13 6.85 11.59
C ALA A 249 7.38 6.40 13.04
N SER A 250 8.49 6.86 13.65
CA SER A 250 8.82 6.58 15.04
C SER A 250 7.77 7.18 16.00
N LEU A 251 7.37 8.43 15.78
CA LEU A 251 6.27 9.08 16.51
C LEU A 251 4.96 8.31 16.33
N GLY A 252 4.70 7.82 15.12
CA GLY A 252 3.54 6.99 14.80
C GLY A 252 3.51 5.69 15.60
N VAL A 253 4.65 4.99 15.72
CA VAL A 253 4.76 3.77 16.55
C VAL A 253 4.48 4.07 18.01
N VAL A 254 5.10 5.11 18.56
CA VAL A 254 4.88 5.52 19.95
C VAL A 254 3.41 5.88 20.19
N GLY A 255 2.82 6.68 19.31
CA GLY A 255 1.40 7.03 19.38
C GLY A 255 0.48 5.82 19.27
N ALA A 256 0.77 4.86 18.39
CA ALA A 256 0.01 3.62 18.25
C ALA A 256 0.09 2.74 19.53
N LEU A 257 1.26 2.66 20.17
CA LEU A 257 1.44 1.94 21.44
C LEU A 257 0.63 2.62 22.55
N ILE A 258 0.70 3.94 22.66
CA ILE A 258 -0.06 4.72 23.63
C ILE A 258 -1.57 4.51 23.43
N LEU A 259 -2.05 4.59 22.19
CA LEU A 259 -3.46 4.33 21.87
C LEU A 259 -3.89 2.92 22.23
N SER A 260 -3.05 1.92 21.91
CA SER A 260 -3.31 0.53 22.24
C SER A 260 -3.36 0.28 23.75
N LEU A 261 -2.52 1.00 24.51
CA LEU A 261 -2.53 0.95 25.98
C LEU A 261 -3.81 1.54 26.55
N PHE A 262 -4.21 2.75 26.12
CA PHE A 262 -5.45 3.38 26.55
C PHE A 262 -6.71 2.60 26.20
N GLN A 263 -6.70 1.87 25.07
CA GLN A 263 -7.81 1.00 24.68
C GLN A 263 -7.81 -0.35 25.41
N GLY A 264 -6.79 -0.63 26.25
CA GLY A 264 -6.64 -1.90 26.95
C GLY A 264 -6.38 -3.10 26.04
N THR A 265 -5.89 -2.86 24.82
CA THR A 265 -5.59 -3.91 23.83
C THR A 265 -4.13 -4.30 23.82
N LEU A 266 -3.24 -3.49 24.43
CA LEU A 266 -1.82 -3.77 24.54
C LEU A 266 -1.57 -4.80 25.64
N ASN A 267 -1.15 -5.99 25.23
CA ASN A 267 -0.66 -7.04 26.13
C ASN A 267 0.59 -7.68 25.51
N LYS A 268 1.32 -8.51 26.30
CA LYS A 268 2.56 -9.15 25.84
C LYS A 268 2.37 -9.92 24.53
N ASN A 269 1.22 -10.56 24.34
CA ASN A 269 0.94 -11.34 23.15
C ASN A 269 0.67 -10.44 21.93
N SER A 270 -0.17 -9.39 22.07
CA SER A 270 -0.44 -8.45 20.98
C SER A 270 0.82 -7.67 20.56
N PHE A 271 1.67 -7.27 21.53
CA PHE A 271 2.95 -6.65 21.26
C PHE A 271 3.88 -7.59 20.47
N LYS A 272 4.09 -8.83 20.96
CA LYS A 272 4.93 -9.82 20.28
C LYS A 272 4.44 -10.12 18.87
N LEU A 273 3.13 -10.29 18.70
CA LEU A 273 2.54 -10.59 17.40
C LEU A 273 2.63 -9.41 16.43
N SER A 274 2.47 -8.16 16.91
CA SER A 274 2.65 -6.98 16.06
C SER A 274 4.10 -6.83 15.60
N LEU A 275 5.06 -7.05 16.49
CA LEU A 275 6.49 -7.01 16.17
C LEU A 275 6.86 -8.09 15.16
N LEU A 276 6.41 -9.34 15.38
CA LEU A 276 6.66 -10.43 14.44
C LEU A 276 6.02 -10.20 13.07
N GLY A 277 4.79 -9.66 13.04
CA GLY A 277 4.12 -9.30 11.79
C GLY A 277 4.89 -8.24 11.02
N ALA A 278 5.29 -7.17 11.71
CA ALA A 278 6.09 -6.11 11.12
C ALA A 278 7.45 -6.62 10.61
N THR A 279 8.15 -7.41 11.42
CA THR A 279 9.45 -7.98 11.03
C THR A 279 9.32 -8.87 9.78
N LYS A 280 8.33 -9.78 9.75
CA LYS A 280 8.12 -10.66 8.59
C LYS A 280 7.87 -9.85 7.31
N THR A 281 6.98 -8.87 7.38
CA THR A 281 6.63 -8.03 6.21
C THR A 281 7.82 -7.19 5.77
N SER A 282 8.53 -6.56 6.71
CA SER A 282 9.69 -5.71 6.40
C SER A 282 10.85 -6.51 5.82
N CYS A 283 11.16 -7.68 6.39
CA CYS A 283 12.21 -8.55 5.85
C CYS A 283 11.85 -9.07 4.45
N MET A 284 10.59 -9.43 4.21
CA MET A 284 10.14 -9.86 2.89
C MET A 284 10.32 -8.74 1.86
N ILE A 285 9.92 -7.52 2.18
CA ILE A 285 10.04 -6.37 1.29
C ILE A 285 11.51 -6.02 1.05
N ALA A 286 12.33 -5.95 2.11
CA ALA A 286 13.75 -5.66 1.99
C ALA A 286 14.47 -6.69 1.12
N PHE A 287 14.11 -7.96 1.24
CA PHE A 287 14.69 -9.03 0.43
C PHE A 287 14.28 -8.94 -1.06
N ILE A 288 13.03 -8.58 -1.33
CA ILE A 288 12.56 -8.33 -2.70
C ILE A 288 13.27 -7.11 -3.31
N LEU A 289 13.44 -6.03 -2.53
CA LEU A 289 14.19 -4.85 -2.96
C LEU A 289 15.64 -5.18 -3.30
N ALA A 290 16.32 -5.94 -2.45
CA ALA A 290 17.68 -6.37 -2.70
C ALA A 290 17.79 -7.19 -4.01
N GLY A 291 16.85 -8.11 -4.24
CA GLY A 291 16.79 -8.88 -5.48
C GLY A 291 16.50 -8.02 -6.71
N SER A 292 15.56 -7.08 -6.58
CA SER A 292 15.18 -6.16 -7.66
C SER A 292 16.31 -5.20 -8.04
N THR A 293 17.03 -4.63 -7.07
CA THR A 293 18.16 -3.74 -7.31
C THR A 293 19.32 -4.49 -7.99
N PHE A 294 19.57 -5.74 -7.55
CA PHE A 294 20.57 -6.57 -8.19
C PHE A 294 20.18 -6.96 -9.61
N LEU A 295 18.89 -7.23 -9.87
CA LEU A 295 18.39 -7.47 -11.23
C LEU A 295 18.56 -6.23 -12.12
N SER A 296 18.22 -5.05 -11.61
CA SER A 296 18.41 -3.78 -12.31
C SER A 296 19.89 -3.53 -12.66
N LEU A 297 20.79 -3.81 -11.73
CA LEU A 297 22.24 -3.72 -11.98
C LEU A 297 22.70 -4.70 -13.07
N ALA A 298 22.26 -5.96 -12.98
CA ALA A 298 22.59 -6.99 -13.97
C ALA A 298 22.10 -6.61 -15.37
N MET A 299 20.85 -6.14 -15.47
CA MET A 299 20.32 -5.62 -16.75
C MET A 299 21.09 -4.39 -17.24
N GLY A 300 21.50 -3.50 -16.35
CA GLY A 300 22.34 -2.35 -16.66
C GLY A 300 23.67 -2.74 -17.30
N PHE A 301 24.32 -3.76 -16.77
CA PHE A 301 25.59 -4.28 -17.32
C PHE A 301 25.43 -4.94 -18.69
N THR A 302 24.26 -5.47 -19.02
CA THR A 302 23.97 -5.99 -20.36
C THR A 302 23.65 -4.91 -21.38
N GLY A 303 23.49 -3.64 -20.96
CA GLY A 303 23.14 -2.51 -21.82
C GLY A 303 21.65 -2.45 -22.22
N LEU A 304 20.84 -3.40 -21.77
CA LEU A 304 19.45 -3.56 -22.19
C LEU A 304 18.58 -2.29 -21.93
N PRO A 305 18.64 -1.62 -20.75
CA PRO A 305 17.85 -0.40 -20.52
C PRO A 305 18.27 0.76 -21.43
N ARG A 306 19.57 0.91 -21.72
CA ARG A 306 20.09 1.95 -22.60
C ARG A 306 19.59 1.77 -24.03
N ASN A 307 19.65 0.57 -24.52
CA ASN A 307 19.27 0.25 -25.87
C ASN A 307 17.76 0.37 -26.09
N LEU A 308 16.97 -0.01 -25.06
CA LEU A 308 15.52 0.21 -25.05
C LEU A 308 15.19 1.71 -25.10
N ALA A 309 15.90 2.54 -24.34
CA ALA A 309 15.72 3.99 -24.38
C ALA A 309 16.02 4.60 -25.75
N ILE A 310 17.10 4.14 -26.41
CA ILE A 310 17.46 4.55 -27.78
C ILE A 310 16.35 4.14 -28.74
N TRP A 311 15.89 2.90 -28.69
CA TRP A 311 14.79 2.41 -29.52
C TRP A 311 13.51 3.23 -29.35
N ILE A 312 13.15 3.59 -28.10
CA ILE A 312 12.00 4.45 -27.83
C ILE A 312 12.18 5.85 -28.43
N GLN A 313 13.41 6.41 -28.36
CA GLN A 313 13.71 7.71 -28.99
C GLN A 313 13.58 7.67 -30.52
N GLU A 314 14.00 6.58 -31.16
CA GLU A 314 13.87 6.39 -32.60
C GLU A 314 12.42 6.34 -33.09
N LEU A 315 11.48 5.97 -32.22
CA LEU A 315 10.03 5.99 -32.52
C LEU A 315 9.47 7.41 -32.65
N ASN A 316 10.22 8.45 -32.28
CA ASN A 316 9.83 9.86 -32.38
C ASN A 316 8.41 10.15 -31.85
N LEU A 317 8.01 9.49 -30.76
CA LEU A 317 6.69 9.67 -30.15
C LEU A 317 6.58 11.03 -29.47
N SER A 318 5.42 11.66 -29.59
CA SER A 318 5.13 12.83 -28.77
C SER A 318 5.11 12.46 -27.26
N PRO A 319 5.43 13.39 -26.35
CA PRO A 319 5.42 13.12 -24.91
C PRO A 319 4.08 12.54 -24.41
N TYR A 320 2.97 13.03 -24.95
CA TYR A 320 1.63 12.54 -24.59
C TYR A 320 1.39 11.11 -25.09
N MET A 321 1.86 10.77 -26.30
CA MET A 321 1.74 9.43 -26.85
C MET A 321 2.61 8.44 -26.08
N LEU A 322 3.80 8.85 -25.65
CA LEU A 322 4.67 8.05 -24.80
C LEU A 322 4.01 7.74 -23.44
N ILE A 323 3.46 8.76 -22.77
CA ILE A 323 2.73 8.58 -21.51
C ILE A 323 1.52 7.65 -21.70
N PHE A 324 0.78 7.81 -22.79
CA PHE A 324 -0.38 6.96 -23.10
C PHE A 324 0.03 5.50 -23.28
N ILE A 325 1.08 5.21 -24.05
CA ILE A 325 1.59 3.85 -24.24
C ILE A 325 2.07 3.25 -22.92
N LEU A 326 2.84 4.01 -22.12
CA LEU A 326 3.32 3.57 -20.80
C LEU A 326 2.18 3.34 -19.80
N THR A 327 1.05 4.02 -19.98
CA THR A 327 -0.14 3.82 -19.11
C THR A 327 -0.89 2.53 -19.46
N ILE A 328 -0.87 2.12 -20.73
CA ILE A 328 -1.50 0.88 -21.18
C ILE A 328 -0.63 -0.35 -20.83
N PHE A 329 0.71 -0.22 -20.93
CA PHE A 329 1.67 -1.27 -20.58
C PHE A 329 1.73 -1.51 -19.07
#